data_aa55eac15421df46152f34a192f4d809
#
_entry.id   aa55eac15421df46152f34a192f4d809
#
_cell.length_a   1.000
_cell.length_b   1.000
_cell.length_c   1.000
_cell.angle_alpha   90.00
_cell.angle_beta   90.00
_cell.angle_gamma   90.00
#
_symmetry.space_group_name_H-M   'P 1'
#
loop_
_entity.id
_entity.type
_entity.pdbx_description
1 polymer ?
#
loop_
_entity_poly.entity_id
_entity_poly.type
_entity_poly.pdbx_seq_one_letter_code
_entity_poly.pdbx_strand_id
1 'polypeptide(L)'
;MLNNKTILITGGTGSFGKQFIKTILERYQDVKKIIIFSRDELKQFEIKQQYPHKDFPQLRFFIGDVRDRNRMIQACEGVDVIIHAAAIKQVDTAEYNPTECIRTNIDGAENVINAALQCGVKDVVALSTDKACAPINLYGATKLASDKLFAAANNIRGSKDIRFSVVRYGNVMGSRGSVIPFFMQKKEEGVLPITHEEMTRFNISLQDGVNMVM
;
A
#
# COMPACT_ATOMS: atom_id res chain seq x y z
N MET A 1 18.76 -7.52 4.06
CA MET A 1 17.53 -8.12 3.55
C MET A 1 17.10 -7.48 2.21
N LEU A 2 17.05 -6.15 2.10
CA LEU A 2 16.63 -5.44 0.88
C LEU A 2 17.79 -4.87 0.03
N ASN A 3 19.03 -5.00 0.46
CA ASN A 3 20.20 -4.61 -0.33
C ASN A 3 20.24 -5.41 -1.64
N ASN A 4 20.67 -4.76 -2.71
CA ASN A 4 20.74 -5.29 -4.09
C ASN A 4 19.37 -5.74 -4.67
N LYS A 5 18.25 -5.34 -4.04
CA LYS A 5 16.88 -5.66 -4.49
C LYS A 5 16.24 -4.52 -5.26
N THR A 6 15.44 -4.87 -6.24
CA THR A 6 14.48 -3.96 -6.89
C THR A 6 13.13 -4.11 -6.21
N ILE A 7 12.62 -3.04 -5.63
CA ILE A 7 11.38 -3.00 -4.86
C ILE A 7 10.35 -2.18 -5.64
N LEU A 8 9.15 -2.71 -5.82
CA LEU A 8 8.02 -1.95 -6.34
C LEU A 8 7.02 -1.71 -5.21
N ILE A 9 6.61 -0.45 -5.03
CA ILE A 9 5.55 -0.10 -4.09
C ILE A 9 4.35 0.49 -4.82
N THR A 10 3.22 -0.21 -4.81
CA THR A 10 1.96 0.33 -5.32
C THR A 10 1.35 1.26 -4.27
N GLY A 11 0.69 2.34 -4.72
CA GLY A 11 0.23 3.38 -3.79
C GLY A 11 1.37 4.13 -3.11
N GLY A 12 2.56 4.12 -3.69
CA GLY A 12 3.79 4.64 -3.10
C GLY A 12 3.78 6.14 -2.80
N THR A 13 2.83 6.91 -3.31
CA THR A 13 2.64 8.34 -3.00
C THR A 13 1.75 8.59 -1.78
N GLY A 14 1.19 7.54 -1.17
CA GLY A 14 0.42 7.62 0.08
C GLY A 14 1.30 7.81 1.32
N SER A 15 0.67 8.01 2.50
CA SER A 15 1.41 8.20 3.77
C SER A 15 2.35 7.03 4.07
N PHE A 16 1.86 5.79 3.94
CA PHE A 16 2.69 4.60 4.12
C PHE A 16 3.84 4.57 3.12
N GLY A 17 3.56 4.79 1.82
CA GLY A 17 4.58 4.75 0.78
C GLY A 17 5.70 5.76 0.99
N LYS A 18 5.37 7.00 1.35
CA LYS A 18 6.36 8.04 1.68
C LYS A 18 7.25 7.63 2.86
N GLN A 19 6.65 7.10 3.94
CA GLN A 19 7.41 6.64 5.09
C GLN A 19 8.26 5.40 4.77
N PHE A 20 7.73 4.46 3.99
CA PHE A 20 8.46 3.28 3.55
C PHE A 20 9.69 3.67 2.72
N ILE A 21 9.53 4.57 1.72
CA ILE A 21 10.63 5.06 0.88
C ILE A 21 11.71 5.70 1.76
N LYS A 22 11.32 6.61 2.67
CA LYS A 22 12.24 7.24 3.62
C LYS A 22 13.02 6.19 4.42
N THR A 23 12.32 5.24 5.02
CA THR A 23 12.93 4.19 5.86
C THR A 23 13.89 3.30 5.06
N ILE A 24 13.53 2.94 3.82
CA ILE A 24 14.42 2.15 2.95
C ILE A 24 15.69 2.93 2.62
N LEU A 25 15.57 4.18 2.23
CA LEU A 25 16.72 5.02 1.88
C LEU A 25 17.66 5.25 3.07
N GLU A 26 17.12 5.32 4.29
CA GLU A 26 17.91 5.48 5.53
C GLU A 26 18.61 4.17 5.95
N ARG A 27 17.97 3.01 5.76
CA ARG A 27 18.46 1.73 6.31
C ARG A 27 19.19 0.84 5.32
N TYR A 28 18.94 1.00 4.01
CA TYR A 28 19.49 0.13 2.95
C TYR A 28 20.18 0.96 1.88
N GLN A 29 21.47 1.23 2.09
CA GLN A 29 22.26 2.07 1.20
C GLN A 29 22.47 1.42 -0.19
N ASP A 30 22.49 0.08 -0.25
CA ASP A 30 22.72 -0.68 -1.48
C ASP A 30 21.42 -1.19 -2.13
N VAL A 31 20.25 -0.57 -1.84
CA VAL A 31 19.04 -0.92 -2.57
C VAL A 31 19.19 -0.60 -4.06
N LYS A 32 18.91 -1.59 -4.92
CA LYS A 32 19.15 -1.45 -6.37
C LYS A 32 18.19 -0.45 -7.02
N LYS A 33 16.89 -0.59 -6.75
CA LYS A 33 15.84 0.31 -7.25
C LYS A 33 14.65 0.33 -6.31
N ILE A 34 13.99 1.47 -6.22
CA ILE A 34 12.66 1.63 -5.60
C ILE A 34 11.74 2.22 -6.64
N ILE A 35 10.76 1.45 -7.09
CA ILE A 35 9.76 1.86 -8.08
C ILE A 35 8.51 2.33 -7.35
N ILE A 36 8.21 3.61 -7.46
CA ILE A 36 7.03 4.27 -6.88
C ILE A 36 5.94 4.22 -7.92
N PHE A 37 4.96 3.32 -7.73
CA PHE A 37 3.85 3.12 -8.66
C PHE A 37 2.57 3.76 -8.12
N SER A 38 2.03 4.73 -8.82
CA SER A 38 0.77 5.39 -8.45
C SER A 38 0.13 6.10 -9.64
N ARG A 39 -1.16 6.45 -9.51
CA ARG A 39 -1.92 7.17 -10.53
C ARG A 39 -1.65 8.68 -10.54
N ASP A 40 -1.23 9.22 -9.41
CA ASP A 40 -1.18 10.65 -9.12
C ASP A 40 0.19 11.23 -9.51
N GLU A 41 0.22 11.90 -10.67
CA GLU A 41 1.41 12.55 -11.21
C GLU A 41 1.93 13.65 -10.28
N LEU A 42 1.04 14.48 -9.73
CA LEU A 42 1.43 15.61 -8.89
C LEU A 42 2.13 15.14 -7.63
N LYS A 43 1.59 14.12 -6.95
CA LYS A 43 2.26 13.55 -5.76
C LYS A 43 3.58 12.88 -6.09
N GLN A 44 3.73 12.30 -7.28
CA GLN A 44 5.03 11.78 -7.73
C GLN A 44 6.02 12.93 -7.94
N PHE A 45 5.58 14.03 -8.54
CA PHE A 45 6.39 15.23 -8.70
C PHE A 45 6.85 15.79 -7.34
N GLU A 46 5.95 15.90 -6.35
CA GLU A 46 6.31 16.33 -4.99
C GLU A 46 7.42 15.46 -4.37
N ILE A 47 7.33 14.12 -4.53
CA ILE A 47 8.36 13.21 -4.03
C ILE A 47 9.67 13.41 -4.79
N LYS A 48 9.65 13.63 -6.10
CA LYS A 48 10.85 13.95 -6.90
C LYS A 48 11.56 15.22 -6.42
N GLN A 49 10.80 16.24 -6.00
CA GLN A 49 11.38 17.46 -5.43
C GLN A 49 12.06 17.17 -4.09
N GLN A 50 11.46 16.33 -3.26
CA GLN A 50 12.03 15.94 -1.96
C GLN A 50 13.26 15.02 -2.11
N TYR A 51 13.29 14.19 -3.15
CA TYR A 51 14.36 13.21 -3.43
C TYR A 51 14.88 13.40 -4.86
N PRO A 52 15.75 14.42 -5.11
CA PRO A 52 16.28 14.69 -6.43
C PRO A 52 17.06 13.49 -7.00
N HIS A 53 16.92 13.22 -8.30
CA HIS A 53 17.56 12.07 -8.94
C HIS A 53 19.10 12.06 -8.81
N LYS A 54 19.70 13.23 -8.72
CA LYS A 54 21.17 13.39 -8.53
C LYS A 54 21.64 12.71 -7.24
N ASP A 55 20.85 12.83 -6.16
CA ASP A 55 21.18 12.34 -4.83
C ASP A 55 20.55 10.96 -4.55
N PHE A 56 19.44 10.64 -5.24
CA PHE A 56 18.69 9.40 -5.08
C PHE A 56 18.48 8.68 -6.44
N PRO A 57 19.55 8.26 -7.12
CA PRO A 57 19.46 7.69 -8.47
C PRO A 57 18.75 6.33 -8.52
N GLN A 58 18.52 5.68 -7.38
CA GLN A 58 17.80 4.40 -7.28
C GLN A 58 16.28 4.56 -7.38
N LEU A 59 15.71 5.77 -7.21
CA LEU A 59 14.27 6.00 -7.30
C LEU A 59 13.78 6.00 -8.74
N ARG A 60 12.63 5.35 -8.98
CA ARG A 60 11.91 5.35 -10.26
C ARG A 60 10.44 5.68 -10.01
N PHE A 61 9.87 6.46 -10.89
CA PHE A 61 8.50 6.95 -10.78
C PHE A 61 7.69 6.44 -11.96
N PHE A 62 6.76 5.52 -11.66
CA PHE A 62 5.91 4.90 -12.67
C PHE A 62 4.47 5.32 -12.47
N ILE A 63 3.92 6.05 -13.43
CA ILE A 63 2.48 6.33 -13.46
C ILE A 63 1.75 5.07 -13.93
N GLY A 64 0.72 4.67 -13.19
CA GLY A 64 -0.11 3.54 -13.55
C GLY A 64 -1.18 3.26 -12.51
N ASP A 65 -2.15 2.47 -12.90
CA ASP A 65 -3.27 1.99 -12.08
C ASP A 65 -3.13 0.48 -11.86
N VAL A 66 -3.33 0.01 -10.64
CA VAL A 66 -3.31 -1.43 -10.32
C VAL A 66 -4.42 -2.20 -11.03
N ARG A 67 -5.47 -1.51 -11.49
CA ARG A 67 -6.55 -2.08 -12.29
C ARG A 67 -6.12 -2.41 -13.73
N ASP A 68 -5.04 -1.81 -14.20
CA ASP A 68 -4.47 -2.10 -15.52
C ASP A 68 -3.46 -3.24 -15.42
N ARG A 69 -3.91 -4.44 -15.83
CA ARG A 69 -3.11 -5.67 -15.81
C ARG A 69 -1.83 -5.53 -16.62
N ASN A 70 -1.91 -4.97 -17.82
CA ASN A 70 -0.76 -4.87 -18.71
C ASN A 70 0.28 -3.90 -18.13
N ARG A 71 -0.18 -2.78 -17.57
CA ARG A 71 0.69 -1.81 -16.91
C ARG A 71 1.36 -2.40 -15.67
N MET A 72 0.65 -3.23 -14.90
CA MET A 72 1.24 -3.94 -13.75
C MET A 72 2.35 -4.90 -14.20
N ILE A 73 2.13 -5.69 -15.24
CA ILE A 73 3.16 -6.59 -15.80
C ILE A 73 4.40 -5.79 -16.20
N GLN A 74 4.24 -4.72 -17.00
CA GLN A 74 5.35 -3.86 -17.40
C GLN A 74 6.11 -3.27 -16.20
N ALA A 75 5.39 -2.87 -15.15
CA ALA A 75 6.02 -2.29 -13.97
C ALA A 75 6.77 -3.31 -13.11
N CYS A 76 6.40 -4.58 -13.20
CA CYS A 76 6.99 -5.69 -12.43
C CYS A 76 8.24 -6.29 -13.07
N GLU A 77 8.62 -5.89 -14.29
CA GLU A 77 9.81 -6.42 -14.96
C GLU A 77 11.09 -6.15 -14.14
N GLY A 78 11.78 -7.24 -13.78
CA GLY A 78 13.00 -7.18 -12.98
C GLY A 78 12.82 -6.73 -11.54
N VAL A 79 11.59 -6.85 -10.99
CA VAL A 79 11.26 -6.58 -9.59
C VAL A 79 11.49 -7.83 -8.74
N ASP A 80 12.18 -7.67 -7.62
CA ASP A 80 12.39 -8.74 -6.64
C ASP A 80 11.28 -8.78 -5.57
N VAL A 81 10.82 -7.60 -5.13
CA VAL A 81 9.88 -7.45 -4.01
C VAL A 81 8.76 -6.47 -4.37
N ILE A 82 7.52 -6.86 -4.11
CA ILE A 82 6.36 -5.96 -4.24
C ILE A 82 5.78 -5.67 -2.85
N ILE A 83 5.59 -4.38 -2.56
CA ILE A 83 4.78 -3.91 -1.44
C ILE A 83 3.47 -3.35 -2.00
N HIS A 84 2.38 -4.06 -1.78
CA HIS A 84 1.07 -3.67 -2.30
C HIS A 84 0.30 -2.83 -1.28
N ALA A 85 0.38 -1.49 -1.43
CA ALA A 85 -0.29 -0.53 -0.55
C ALA A 85 -1.40 0.28 -1.24
N ALA A 86 -1.63 0.06 -2.54
CA ALA A 86 -2.72 0.73 -3.26
C ALA A 86 -4.08 0.16 -2.85
N ALA A 87 -4.97 1.03 -2.39
CA ALA A 87 -6.35 0.67 -2.06
C ALA A 87 -7.24 1.93 -1.97
N ILE A 88 -8.54 1.76 -2.17
CA ILE A 88 -9.56 2.68 -1.67
C ILE A 88 -9.82 2.28 -0.22
N LYS A 89 -9.61 3.20 0.74
CA LYS A 89 -9.62 2.89 2.18
C LYS A 89 -10.64 3.69 3.00
N GLN A 90 -11.18 4.76 2.45
CA GLN A 90 -12.20 5.56 3.13
C GLN A 90 -13.55 4.86 3.03
N VAL A 91 -14.18 4.59 4.19
CA VAL A 91 -15.39 3.80 4.26
C VAL A 91 -16.53 4.45 3.48
N ASP A 92 -16.81 5.73 3.73
CA ASP A 92 -17.89 6.46 3.05
C ASP A 92 -17.69 6.51 1.54
N THR A 93 -16.44 6.71 1.09
CA THR A 93 -16.08 6.70 -0.32
C THR A 93 -16.30 5.33 -0.95
N ALA A 94 -15.98 4.25 -0.22
CA ALA A 94 -16.17 2.89 -0.68
C ALA A 94 -17.65 2.54 -0.81
N GLU A 95 -18.47 2.90 0.18
CA GLU A 95 -19.92 2.68 0.15
C GLU A 95 -20.59 3.45 -0.99
N TYR A 96 -20.14 4.68 -1.23
CA TYR A 96 -20.69 5.51 -2.31
C TYR A 96 -20.24 5.07 -3.72
N ASN A 97 -19.04 4.45 -3.81
CA ASN A 97 -18.44 4.00 -5.09
C ASN A 97 -18.07 2.50 -5.03
N PRO A 98 -19.04 1.59 -4.86
CA PRO A 98 -18.77 0.19 -4.58
C PRO A 98 -17.97 -0.50 -5.69
N THR A 99 -18.32 -0.27 -6.95
CA THR A 99 -17.63 -0.86 -8.10
C THR A 99 -16.17 -0.43 -8.18
N GLU A 100 -15.87 0.84 -7.93
CA GLU A 100 -14.50 1.35 -7.95
C GLU A 100 -13.67 0.79 -6.78
N CYS A 101 -14.31 0.59 -5.63
CA CYS A 101 -13.69 -0.06 -4.48
C CYS A 101 -13.33 -1.52 -4.79
N ILE A 102 -14.27 -2.29 -5.36
CA ILE A 102 -14.07 -3.68 -5.77
C ILE A 102 -12.93 -3.76 -6.80
N ARG A 103 -13.01 -2.99 -7.88
CA ARG A 103 -12.00 -2.98 -8.94
C ARG A 103 -10.60 -2.63 -8.44
N THR A 104 -10.51 -1.69 -7.50
CA THR A 104 -9.20 -1.28 -6.98
C THR A 104 -8.66 -2.31 -5.98
N ASN A 105 -9.49 -2.75 -5.03
CA ASN A 105 -9.03 -3.56 -3.90
C ASN A 105 -8.99 -5.05 -4.21
N ILE A 106 -9.85 -5.55 -5.12
CA ILE A 106 -9.93 -6.97 -5.49
C ILE A 106 -9.25 -7.21 -6.83
N ASP A 107 -9.75 -6.61 -7.94
CA ASP A 107 -9.15 -6.84 -9.26
C ASP A 107 -7.71 -6.32 -9.31
N GLY A 108 -7.44 -5.19 -8.63
CA GLY A 108 -6.08 -4.66 -8.46
C GLY A 108 -5.15 -5.62 -7.72
N ALA A 109 -5.64 -6.29 -6.68
CA ALA A 109 -4.87 -7.33 -5.97
C ALA A 109 -4.58 -8.53 -6.88
N GLU A 110 -5.58 -9.00 -7.63
CA GLU A 110 -5.42 -10.09 -8.60
C GLU A 110 -4.40 -9.73 -9.68
N ASN A 111 -4.45 -8.52 -10.22
CA ASN A 111 -3.49 -8.05 -11.22
C ASN A 111 -2.05 -8.02 -10.67
N VAL A 112 -1.87 -7.62 -9.41
CA VAL A 112 -0.54 -7.65 -8.73
C VAL A 112 -0.06 -9.09 -8.58
N ILE A 113 -0.91 -10.02 -8.16
CA ILE A 113 -0.58 -11.45 -8.05
C ILE A 113 -0.16 -12.01 -9.40
N ASN A 114 -0.96 -11.79 -10.45
CA ASN A 114 -0.68 -12.27 -11.79
C ASN A 114 0.62 -11.71 -12.36
N ALA A 115 0.87 -10.41 -12.20
CA ALA A 115 2.12 -9.76 -12.61
C ALA A 115 3.32 -10.33 -11.86
N ALA A 116 3.20 -10.52 -10.54
CA ALA A 116 4.27 -11.08 -9.72
C ALA A 116 4.64 -12.52 -10.14
N LEU A 117 3.62 -13.36 -10.39
CA LEU A 117 3.81 -14.72 -10.89
C LEU A 117 4.45 -14.75 -12.28
N GLN A 118 4.06 -13.84 -13.15
CA GLN A 118 4.57 -13.78 -14.53
C GLN A 118 6.02 -13.26 -14.58
N CYS A 119 6.35 -12.23 -13.81
CA CYS A 119 7.68 -11.57 -13.85
C CYS A 119 8.72 -12.23 -12.91
N GLY A 120 8.34 -13.29 -12.17
CA GLY A 120 9.28 -14.01 -11.30
C GLY A 120 9.69 -13.24 -10.05
N VAL A 121 8.79 -12.39 -9.53
CA VAL A 121 8.97 -11.71 -8.25
C VAL A 121 9.15 -12.73 -7.12
N LYS A 122 9.98 -12.42 -6.12
CA LYS A 122 10.30 -13.35 -5.03
C LYS A 122 9.38 -13.18 -3.81
N ASP A 123 9.10 -11.95 -3.45
CA ASP A 123 8.30 -11.64 -2.28
C ASP A 123 7.23 -10.60 -2.59
N VAL A 124 6.02 -10.87 -2.17
CA VAL A 124 4.89 -9.93 -2.25
C VAL A 124 4.29 -9.76 -0.86
N VAL A 125 4.29 -8.53 -0.36
CA VAL A 125 3.65 -8.19 0.91
C VAL A 125 2.49 -7.24 0.65
N ALA A 126 1.27 -7.72 0.93
CA ALA A 126 0.05 -6.92 0.79
C ALA A 126 -0.35 -6.29 2.13
N LEU A 127 -0.59 -4.99 2.10
CA LEU A 127 -1.09 -4.28 3.27
C LEU A 127 -2.58 -4.48 3.42
N SER A 128 -3.01 -4.81 4.63
CA SER A 128 -4.40 -5.00 5.00
C SER A 128 -4.76 -4.21 6.27
N THR A 129 -5.89 -4.52 6.86
CA THR A 129 -6.50 -3.76 7.95
C THR A 129 -7.18 -4.69 8.95
N ASP A 130 -7.30 -4.24 10.20
CA ASP A 130 -8.16 -4.84 11.23
C ASP A 130 -9.62 -4.98 10.78
N LYS A 131 -10.10 -4.05 9.94
CA LYS A 131 -11.47 -4.04 9.38
C LYS A 131 -11.77 -5.20 8.42
N ALA A 132 -10.75 -5.96 8.01
CA ALA A 132 -10.90 -7.22 7.29
C ALA A 132 -11.29 -8.40 8.19
N CYS A 133 -11.27 -8.21 9.53
CA CYS A 133 -11.76 -9.19 10.49
C CYS A 133 -13.24 -8.94 10.74
N ALA A 134 -14.11 -9.91 10.39
CA ALA A 134 -15.57 -9.78 10.51
C ALA A 134 -16.08 -8.44 9.95
N PRO A 135 -15.93 -8.16 8.65
CA PRO A 135 -16.18 -6.84 8.08
C PRO A 135 -17.65 -6.44 8.16
N ILE A 136 -17.88 -5.21 8.59
CA ILE A 136 -19.22 -4.59 8.66
C ILE A 136 -19.44 -3.52 7.59
N ASN A 137 -18.47 -3.32 6.70
CA ASN A 137 -18.52 -2.35 5.61
C ASN A 137 -17.79 -2.88 4.37
N LEU A 138 -18.04 -2.26 3.20
CA LEU A 138 -17.49 -2.67 1.93
C LEU A 138 -15.96 -2.62 1.90
N TYR A 139 -15.37 -1.57 2.49
CA TYR A 139 -13.90 -1.49 2.57
C TYR A 139 -13.31 -2.74 3.25
N GLY A 140 -13.82 -3.09 4.43
CA GLY A 140 -13.38 -4.30 5.15
C GLY A 140 -13.62 -5.57 4.36
N ALA A 141 -14.81 -5.72 3.73
CA ALA A 141 -15.15 -6.87 2.89
C ALA A 141 -14.21 -7.02 1.69
N THR A 142 -13.90 -5.94 0.97
CA THR A 142 -12.95 -5.97 -0.15
C THR A 142 -11.53 -6.29 0.31
N LYS A 143 -11.11 -5.81 1.47
CA LYS A 143 -9.79 -6.15 2.03
C LYS A 143 -9.72 -7.60 2.49
N LEU A 144 -10.80 -8.16 3.06
CA LEU A 144 -10.88 -9.60 3.36
C LEU A 144 -10.76 -10.44 2.08
N ALA A 145 -11.47 -10.08 1.00
CA ALA A 145 -11.36 -10.76 -0.28
C ALA A 145 -9.92 -10.70 -0.82
N SER A 146 -9.30 -9.51 -0.83
CA SER A 146 -7.90 -9.30 -1.22
C SER A 146 -6.94 -10.18 -0.39
N ASP A 147 -7.10 -10.23 0.93
CA ASP A 147 -6.28 -11.07 1.83
C ASP A 147 -6.36 -12.54 1.45
N LYS A 148 -7.57 -13.01 1.12
CA LYS A 148 -7.79 -14.41 0.67
C LYS A 148 -7.12 -14.68 -0.66
N LEU A 149 -7.16 -13.74 -1.62
CA LEU A 149 -6.47 -13.86 -2.90
C LEU A 149 -4.95 -13.99 -2.70
N PHE A 150 -4.32 -13.11 -1.92
CA PHE A 150 -2.88 -13.19 -1.65
C PHE A 150 -2.50 -14.47 -0.89
N ALA A 151 -3.27 -14.89 0.10
CA ALA A 151 -3.01 -16.15 0.81
C ALA A 151 -3.11 -17.36 -0.14
N ALA A 152 -4.18 -17.42 -0.95
CA ALA A 152 -4.41 -18.49 -1.93
C ALA A 152 -3.37 -18.51 -3.06
N ALA A 153 -2.76 -17.37 -3.39
CA ALA A 153 -1.73 -17.27 -4.42
C ALA A 153 -0.51 -18.16 -4.14
N ASN A 154 -0.24 -18.47 -2.86
CA ASN A 154 0.79 -19.45 -2.51
C ASN A 154 0.48 -20.86 -3.00
N ASN A 155 -0.80 -21.21 -3.19
CA ASN A 155 -1.21 -22.55 -3.68
C ASN A 155 -1.09 -22.66 -5.20
N ILE A 156 -1.24 -21.54 -5.93
CA ILE A 156 -1.23 -21.52 -7.40
C ILE A 156 0.14 -21.18 -8.01
N ARG A 157 1.14 -20.90 -7.19
CA ARG A 157 2.49 -20.54 -7.64
C ARG A 157 3.23 -21.67 -8.35
N GLY A 158 2.80 -22.93 -8.18
CA GLY A 158 3.49 -24.12 -8.71
C GLY A 158 4.93 -24.20 -8.16
N SER A 159 5.90 -24.44 -9.03
CA SER A 159 7.33 -24.52 -8.69
C SER A 159 8.03 -23.16 -8.59
N LYS A 160 7.30 -22.05 -8.73
CA LYS A 160 7.90 -20.71 -8.66
C LYS A 160 8.33 -20.39 -7.23
N ASP A 161 9.55 -19.85 -7.11
CA ASP A 161 10.10 -19.38 -5.83
C ASP A 161 9.57 -17.98 -5.54
N ILE A 162 8.30 -17.90 -5.14
CA ILE A 162 7.61 -16.67 -4.75
C ILE A 162 6.79 -16.90 -3.49
N ARG A 163 6.73 -15.90 -2.61
CA ARG A 163 5.95 -15.90 -1.38
C ARG A 163 4.99 -14.72 -1.37
N PHE A 164 3.75 -14.99 -1.02
CA PHE A 164 2.73 -13.96 -0.81
C PHE A 164 2.39 -13.89 0.67
N SER A 165 2.47 -12.70 1.22
CA SER A 165 2.18 -12.43 2.63
C SER A 165 1.21 -11.27 2.78
N VAL A 166 0.44 -11.28 3.86
CA VAL A 166 -0.51 -10.21 4.20
C VAL A 166 -0.16 -9.68 5.58
N VAL A 167 -0.05 -8.36 5.70
CA VAL A 167 0.13 -7.68 6.99
C VAL A 167 -1.14 -6.90 7.31
N ARG A 168 -1.81 -7.28 8.41
CA ARG A 168 -2.96 -6.56 8.97
C ARG A 168 -2.52 -5.71 10.13
N TYR A 169 -2.92 -4.44 10.13
CA TYR A 169 -2.71 -3.54 11.26
C TYR A 169 -3.92 -2.62 11.45
N GLY A 170 -4.01 -2.01 12.63
CA GLY A 170 -5.09 -1.11 13.01
C GLY A 170 -4.99 0.27 12.36
N ASN A 171 -5.50 1.26 13.04
CA ASN A 171 -5.49 2.64 12.58
C ASN A 171 -4.06 3.21 12.63
N VAL A 172 -3.56 3.69 11.50
CA VAL A 172 -2.25 4.34 11.44
C VAL A 172 -2.39 5.80 11.85
N MET A 173 -1.79 6.14 13.01
CA MET A 173 -1.84 7.49 13.57
C MET A 173 -1.23 8.53 12.60
N GLY A 174 -1.90 9.68 12.46
CA GLY A 174 -1.43 10.78 11.62
C GLY A 174 -1.44 10.51 10.11
N SER A 175 -1.99 9.37 9.66
CA SER A 175 -2.14 9.12 8.23
C SER A 175 -3.16 10.07 7.60
N ARG A 176 -2.93 10.47 6.33
CA ARG A 176 -3.82 11.39 5.61
C ARG A 176 -5.25 10.83 5.58
N GLY A 177 -6.22 11.68 5.93
CA GLY A 177 -7.64 11.32 6.03
C GLY A 177 -7.99 10.47 7.26
N SER A 178 -7.12 10.39 8.28
CA SER A 178 -7.43 9.77 9.57
C SER A 178 -7.99 10.77 10.57
N VAL A 179 -8.52 10.26 11.70
CA VAL A 179 -9.19 11.07 12.72
C VAL A 179 -8.30 12.14 13.34
N ILE A 180 -7.01 11.89 13.54
CA ILE A 180 -6.11 12.87 14.17
C ILE A 180 -5.95 14.14 13.33
N PRO A 181 -5.57 14.11 12.04
CA PRO A 181 -5.57 15.31 11.21
C PRO A 181 -6.93 16.00 11.13
N PHE A 182 -8.02 15.23 11.08
CA PHE A 182 -9.37 15.78 11.09
C PHE A 182 -9.67 16.53 12.40
N PHE A 183 -9.35 15.95 13.56
CA PHE A 183 -9.54 16.62 14.85
C PHE A 183 -8.64 17.84 15.05
N MET A 184 -7.41 17.79 14.54
CA MET A 184 -6.54 18.96 14.57
C MET A 184 -7.13 20.14 13.79
N GLN A 185 -7.76 19.88 12.65
CA GLN A 185 -8.47 20.91 11.89
C GLN A 185 -9.75 21.38 12.64
N LYS A 186 -10.54 20.46 13.20
CA LYS A 186 -11.75 20.80 13.96
C LYS A 186 -11.48 21.51 15.28
N LYS A 187 -10.30 21.36 15.85
CA LYS A 187 -9.86 22.10 17.05
C LYS A 187 -9.99 23.61 16.88
N GLU A 188 -9.73 24.13 15.68
CA GLU A 188 -9.87 25.55 15.37
C GLU A 188 -11.33 26.04 15.43
N GLU A 189 -12.28 25.12 15.20
CA GLU A 189 -13.72 25.39 15.31
C GLU A 189 -14.23 25.27 16.76
N GLY A 190 -13.39 24.84 17.72
CA GLY A 190 -13.73 24.70 19.13
C GLY A 190 -14.58 23.49 19.49
N VAL A 191 -14.89 22.59 18.54
CA VAL A 191 -15.75 21.41 18.74
C VAL A 191 -15.08 20.17 18.14
N LEU A 192 -14.94 19.11 18.94
CA LEU A 192 -14.50 17.80 18.49
C LEU A 192 -15.70 16.85 18.43
N PRO A 193 -16.08 16.34 17.23
CA PRO A 193 -17.19 15.40 17.11
C PRO A 193 -16.80 14.01 17.63
N ILE A 194 -17.41 13.57 18.71
CA ILE A 194 -17.25 12.23 19.28
C ILE A 194 -18.38 11.36 18.75
N THR A 195 -18.05 10.35 17.96
CA THR A 195 -19.05 9.44 17.35
C THR A 195 -19.68 8.51 18.40
N HIS A 196 -18.86 8.01 19.33
CA HIS A 196 -19.29 7.12 20.41
C HIS A 196 -18.27 7.18 21.55
N GLU A 197 -18.73 7.41 22.78
CA GLU A 197 -17.86 7.63 23.94
C GLU A 197 -17.00 6.41 24.30
N GLU A 198 -17.54 5.20 24.13
CA GLU A 198 -16.84 3.94 24.45
C GLU A 198 -16.07 3.36 23.25
N MET A 199 -15.93 4.11 22.16
CA MET A 199 -15.26 3.62 20.96
C MET A 199 -13.77 3.38 21.19
N THR A 200 -13.33 2.16 20.98
CA THR A 200 -11.92 1.77 21.04
C THR A 200 -11.34 1.49 19.65
N ARG A 201 -10.04 1.66 19.48
CA ARG A 201 -9.32 1.35 18.24
C ARG A 201 -7.92 0.83 18.54
N PHE A 202 -7.48 -0.15 17.77
CA PHE A 202 -6.08 -0.51 17.72
C PHE A 202 -5.32 0.54 16.91
N ASN A 203 -4.34 1.18 17.53
CA ASN A 203 -3.53 2.20 16.90
C ASN A 203 -2.10 1.73 16.73
N ILE A 204 -1.48 2.14 15.63
CA ILE A 204 -0.07 1.89 15.34
C ILE A 204 0.57 3.18 14.79
N SER A 205 1.83 3.41 15.09
CA SER A 205 2.56 4.49 14.42
C SER A 205 2.83 4.15 12.94
N LEU A 206 3.03 5.18 12.14
CA LEU A 206 3.36 4.96 10.72
C LEU A 206 4.68 4.20 10.55
N GLN A 207 5.66 4.48 11.43
CA GLN A 207 6.96 3.80 11.43
C GLN A 207 6.83 2.32 11.84
N ASP A 208 6.02 2.02 12.86
CA ASP A 208 5.79 0.62 13.27
C ASP A 208 5.06 -0.16 12.16
N GLY A 209 4.09 0.48 11.48
CA GLY A 209 3.46 -0.11 10.30
C GLY A 209 4.46 -0.45 9.20
N VAL A 210 5.44 0.41 8.96
CA VAL A 210 6.54 0.13 8.02
C VAL A 210 7.42 -1.00 8.53
N ASN A 211 7.78 -0.99 9.81
CA ASN A 211 8.63 -2.04 10.39
C ASN A 211 7.97 -3.44 10.33
N MET A 212 6.64 -3.52 10.46
CA MET A 212 5.90 -4.80 10.32
C MET A 212 5.93 -5.36 8.89
N VAL A 213 6.11 -4.51 7.89
CA VAL A 213 6.11 -4.89 6.47
C VAL A 213 7.52 -5.27 6.00
N MET A 214 8.54 -4.77 6.65
CA MET A 214 9.96 -5.04 6.36
C MET A 214 10.46 -6.34 6.96
#